data_a6b99cfe32417ff51d66e422236e4866
#
_entry.id   a6b99cfe32417ff51d66e422236e4866
#
_cell.length_a   1.000
_cell.length_b   1.000
_cell.length_c   1.000
_cell.angle_alpha   90.00
_cell.angle_beta   90.00
_cell.angle_gamma   90.00
#
_symmetry.space_group_name_H-M   'P 1'
#
loop_
_entity.id
_entity.type
_entity.pdbx_description
1 polymer ?
#
loop_
_entity_poly.entity_id
_entity_poly.type
_entity_poly.pdbx_seq_one_letter_code
_entity_poly.pdbx_strand_id
1 'polypeptide(L)'
;MQEQIKSISDDSREVLHSMDEIVWVVNPQNDTLEHATSYLAQFAQDYFSMTGVECDLVVPAQMPPHPLSSQVRHHLFLAVREALANILKHSAATHAKISIACEHGNLEICVEDNGKGFDSEAPVTNNFHSRDSHDGLRNMTKRITDVGGQCIVASTIGLGTTITFILPLKTATKEIDV
;
A
#
# COMPACT_ATOMS: atom_id res chain seq x y z
N MET A 1 -10.21 -23.00 -22.32
CA MET A 1 -11.44 -22.19 -22.19
C MET A 1 -11.64 -21.65 -20.77
N GLN A 2 -11.60 -22.46 -19.71
CA GLN A 2 -11.75 -21.96 -18.32
C GLN A 2 -10.62 -21.00 -17.91
N GLU A 3 -9.38 -21.25 -18.27
CA GLU A 3 -8.25 -20.34 -17.98
C GLU A 3 -8.35 -18.99 -18.70
N GLN A 4 -8.85 -18.98 -19.94
CA GLN A 4 -9.06 -17.73 -20.68
C GLN A 4 -10.21 -16.91 -20.08
N ILE A 5 -11.28 -17.55 -19.61
CA ILE A 5 -12.41 -16.87 -18.94
C ILE A 5 -11.92 -16.28 -17.59
N LYS A 6 -11.08 -17.00 -16.86
CA LYS A 6 -10.48 -16.51 -15.63
C LYS A 6 -9.57 -15.30 -15.87
N SER A 7 -8.69 -15.39 -16.87
CA SER A 7 -7.82 -14.25 -17.25
C SER A 7 -8.63 -13.01 -17.64
N ILE A 8 -9.67 -13.15 -18.48
CA ILE A 8 -10.55 -12.02 -18.86
C ILE A 8 -11.29 -11.45 -17.65
N SER A 9 -11.71 -12.29 -16.71
CA SER A 9 -12.35 -11.83 -15.47
C SER A 9 -11.39 -11.06 -14.59
N ASP A 10 -10.15 -11.53 -14.47
CA ASP A 10 -9.10 -10.90 -13.67
C ASP A 10 -8.68 -9.56 -14.31
N ASP A 11 -8.46 -9.53 -15.62
CA ASP A 11 -8.17 -8.30 -16.38
C ASP A 11 -9.30 -7.27 -16.26
N SER A 12 -10.56 -7.72 -16.35
CA SER A 12 -11.72 -6.83 -16.23
C SER A 12 -11.84 -6.22 -14.83
N ARG A 13 -11.52 -6.97 -13.78
CA ARG A 13 -11.49 -6.48 -12.40
C ARG A 13 -10.37 -5.47 -12.21
N GLU A 14 -9.19 -5.72 -12.76
CA GLU A 14 -8.07 -4.79 -12.68
C GLU A 14 -8.41 -3.44 -13.32
N VAL A 15 -9.10 -3.45 -14.46
CA VAL A 15 -9.59 -2.23 -15.14
C VAL A 15 -10.64 -1.50 -14.29
N LEU A 16 -11.60 -2.22 -13.71
CA LEU A 16 -12.62 -1.61 -12.83
C LEU A 16 -11.99 -1.00 -11.58
N HIS A 17 -11.08 -1.69 -10.93
CA HIS A 17 -10.34 -1.15 -9.78
C HIS A 17 -9.50 0.08 -10.15
N SER A 18 -8.91 0.10 -11.36
CA SER A 18 -8.17 1.27 -11.83
C SER A 18 -9.07 2.48 -12.09
N MET A 19 -10.31 2.27 -12.54
CA MET A 19 -11.28 3.35 -12.72
C MET A 19 -11.78 3.91 -11.38
N ASP A 20 -12.09 3.05 -10.41
CA ASP A 20 -12.48 3.46 -9.06
C ASP A 20 -11.36 4.24 -8.38
N GLU A 21 -10.10 3.81 -8.56
CA GLU A 21 -8.92 4.52 -8.10
C GLU A 21 -8.86 5.96 -8.63
N ILE A 22 -9.02 6.13 -9.95
CA ILE A 22 -8.95 7.46 -10.57
C ILE A 22 -10.05 8.36 -10.00
N VAL A 23 -11.28 7.86 -9.92
CA VAL A 23 -12.42 8.61 -9.36
C VAL A 23 -12.15 9.00 -7.91
N TRP A 24 -11.63 8.06 -7.11
CA TRP A 24 -11.34 8.32 -5.70
C TRP A 24 -10.22 9.36 -5.52
N VAL A 25 -9.14 9.27 -6.29
CA VAL A 25 -7.99 10.19 -6.22
C VAL A 25 -8.38 11.62 -6.58
N VAL A 26 -9.21 11.81 -7.60
CA VAL A 26 -9.55 13.16 -8.10
C VAL A 26 -10.74 13.79 -7.35
N ASN A 27 -11.48 13.03 -6.55
CA ASN A 27 -12.64 13.57 -5.83
C ASN A 27 -12.18 14.43 -4.63
N PRO A 28 -12.47 15.76 -4.61
CA PRO A 28 -12.07 16.65 -3.51
C PRO A 28 -12.72 16.32 -2.16
N GLN A 29 -13.83 15.58 -2.16
CA GLN A 29 -14.48 15.14 -0.90
C GLN A 29 -13.63 14.14 -0.13
N ASN A 30 -12.64 13.52 -0.79
CA ASN A 30 -11.73 12.56 -0.18
C ASN A 30 -10.43 13.20 0.36
N ASP A 31 -10.33 14.53 0.39
CA ASP A 31 -9.12 15.28 0.75
C ASP A 31 -8.80 15.26 2.25
N THR A 32 -9.23 14.23 2.97
CA THR A 32 -8.95 14.06 4.40
C THR A 32 -8.22 12.77 4.69
N LEU A 33 -7.42 12.78 5.76
CA LEU A 33 -6.74 11.60 6.26
C LEU A 33 -7.70 10.47 6.60
N GLU A 34 -8.84 10.79 7.21
CA GLU A 34 -9.88 9.82 7.59
C GLU A 34 -10.44 9.09 6.37
N HIS A 35 -10.81 9.82 5.31
CA HIS A 35 -11.32 9.20 4.08
C HIS A 35 -10.24 8.36 3.39
N ALA A 36 -9.00 8.85 3.36
CA ALA A 36 -7.89 8.12 2.75
C ALA A 36 -7.62 6.79 3.45
N THR A 37 -7.55 6.80 4.78
CA THR A 37 -7.27 5.58 5.56
C THR A 37 -8.43 4.60 5.54
N SER A 38 -9.68 5.09 5.58
CA SER A 38 -10.88 4.26 5.44
C SER A 38 -10.93 3.57 4.08
N TYR A 39 -10.62 4.29 3.01
CA TYR A 39 -10.58 3.72 1.66
C TYR A 39 -9.48 2.67 1.52
N LEU A 40 -8.27 2.93 2.04
CA LEU A 40 -7.17 1.97 2.00
C LEU A 40 -7.48 0.69 2.76
N ALA A 41 -8.13 0.82 3.94
CA ALA A 41 -8.54 -0.33 4.73
C ALA A 41 -9.60 -1.18 3.99
N GLN A 42 -10.62 -0.55 3.42
CA GLN A 42 -11.63 -1.24 2.62
C GLN A 42 -11.01 -1.90 1.39
N PHE A 43 -10.17 -1.18 0.67
CA PHE A 43 -9.47 -1.71 -0.50
C PHE A 43 -8.64 -2.96 -0.15
N ALA A 44 -7.89 -2.95 0.96
CA ALA A 44 -7.08 -4.08 1.37
C ALA A 44 -7.96 -5.29 1.73
N GLN A 45 -9.08 -5.09 2.41
CA GLN A 45 -10.03 -6.14 2.74
C GLN A 45 -10.65 -6.78 1.49
N ASP A 46 -11.09 -5.94 0.55
CA ASP A 46 -11.68 -6.38 -0.71
C ASP A 46 -10.65 -7.13 -1.57
N TYR A 47 -9.39 -6.64 -1.57
CA TYR A 47 -8.29 -7.22 -2.33
C TYR A 47 -8.01 -8.68 -1.95
N PHE A 48 -8.09 -9.02 -0.67
CA PHE A 48 -7.86 -10.37 -0.18
C PHE A 48 -9.12 -11.23 -0.08
N SER A 49 -10.32 -10.64 -0.16
CA SER A 49 -11.60 -11.34 0.07
C SER A 49 -11.84 -12.58 -0.78
N MET A 50 -11.28 -12.62 -1.99
CA MET A 50 -11.40 -13.74 -2.94
C MET A 50 -10.10 -14.52 -3.13
N THR A 51 -9.13 -14.29 -2.25
CA THR A 51 -7.85 -14.99 -2.23
C THR A 51 -7.83 -15.99 -1.07
N GLY A 52 -6.88 -16.87 -1.02
CA GLY A 52 -6.72 -17.77 0.15
C GLY A 52 -5.95 -17.12 1.31
N VAL A 53 -5.76 -15.80 1.31
CA VAL A 53 -5.01 -15.07 2.34
C VAL A 53 -5.98 -14.43 3.31
N GLU A 54 -5.87 -14.77 4.59
CA GLU A 54 -6.59 -14.08 5.68
C GLU A 54 -6.00 -12.70 5.89
N CYS A 55 -6.84 -11.68 6.08
CA CYS A 55 -6.41 -10.30 6.21
C CYS A 55 -6.91 -9.67 7.52
N ASP A 56 -5.98 -9.34 8.41
CA ASP A 56 -6.25 -8.54 9.60
C ASP A 56 -6.08 -7.06 9.34
N LEU A 57 -7.06 -6.27 9.76
CA LEU A 57 -7.02 -4.81 9.71
C LEU A 57 -6.97 -4.22 11.11
N VAL A 58 -6.00 -3.36 11.34
CA VAL A 58 -5.86 -2.59 12.58
C VAL A 58 -5.88 -1.10 12.22
N VAL A 59 -7.02 -0.46 12.41
CA VAL A 59 -7.24 0.96 12.08
C VAL A 59 -7.72 1.68 13.33
N PRO A 60 -7.19 2.87 13.66
CA PRO A 60 -7.67 3.65 14.78
C PRO A 60 -9.14 4.03 14.62
N ALA A 61 -9.89 4.05 15.73
CA ALA A 61 -11.29 4.45 15.72
C ALA A 61 -11.51 5.91 15.27
N GLN A 62 -10.50 6.76 15.41
CA GLN A 62 -10.53 8.16 15.00
C GLN A 62 -9.18 8.56 14.41
N MET A 63 -9.22 9.28 13.31
CA MET A 63 -8.06 9.93 12.70
C MET A 63 -8.06 11.43 13.01
N PRO A 64 -6.88 12.04 13.19
CA PRO A 64 -6.82 13.49 13.35
C PRO A 64 -7.33 14.18 12.06
N PRO A 65 -8.04 15.30 12.18
CA PRO A 65 -8.47 16.06 11.02
C PRO A 65 -7.25 16.67 10.33
N HIS A 66 -6.83 16.04 9.24
CA HIS A 66 -5.67 16.49 8.46
C HIS A 66 -5.99 16.41 6.96
N PRO A 67 -5.76 17.48 6.19
CA PRO A 67 -5.95 17.44 4.74
C PRO A 67 -4.83 16.63 4.08
N LEU A 68 -5.19 15.82 3.09
CA LEU A 68 -4.25 15.12 2.21
C LEU A 68 -4.48 15.55 0.77
N SER A 69 -3.43 16.04 0.11
CA SER A 69 -3.52 16.39 -1.30
C SER A 69 -3.80 15.15 -2.17
N SER A 70 -4.43 15.35 -3.32
CA SER A 70 -4.66 14.27 -4.31
C SER A 70 -3.38 13.56 -4.71
N GLN A 71 -2.27 14.29 -4.81
CA GLN A 71 -0.96 13.71 -5.10
C GLN A 71 -0.50 12.72 -4.01
N VAL A 72 -0.59 13.11 -2.74
CA VAL A 72 -0.22 12.25 -1.61
C VAL A 72 -1.11 10.99 -1.61
N ARG A 73 -2.43 11.16 -1.76
CA ARG A 73 -3.37 10.03 -1.81
C ARG A 73 -3.04 9.05 -2.93
N HIS A 74 -2.79 9.58 -4.14
CA HIS A 74 -2.45 8.76 -5.28
C HIS A 74 -1.17 7.94 -5.07
N HIS A 75 -0.08 8.59 -4.64
CA HIS A 75 1.19 7.91 -4.39
C HIS A 75 1.07 6.86 -3.29
N LEU A 76 0.36 7.20 -2.21
CA LEU A 76 0.13 6.29 -1.09
C LEU A 76 -0.69 5.07 -1.53
N PHE A 77 -1.80 5.29 -2.24
CA PHE A 77 -2.64 4.21 -2.76
C PHE A 77 -1.85 3.25 -3.65
N LEU A 78 -1.09 3.78 -4.63
CA LEU A 78 -0.30 2.96 -5.52
C LEU A 78 0.79 2.18 -4.79
N ALA A 79 1.40 2.75 -3.74
CA ALA A 79 2.39 2.06 -2.93
C ALA A 79 1.77 0.92 -2.13
N VAL A 80 0.63 1.16 -1.47
CA VAL A 80 -0.10 0.12 -0.74
C VAL A 80 -0.57 -0.99 -1.69
N ARG A 81 -1.18 -0.65 -2.83
CA ARG A 81 -1.61 -1.63 -3.84
C ARG A 81 -0.47 -2.54 -4.30
N GLU A 82 0.70 -1.96 -4.53
CA GLU A 82 1.89 -2.73 -4.90
C GLU A 82 2.35 -3.67 -3.78
N ALA A 83 2.29 -3.22 -2.52
CA ALA A 83 2.60 -4.06 -1.37
C ALA A 83 1.65 -5.26 -1.27
N LEU A 84 0.33 -5.05 -1.44
CA LEU A 84 -0.66 -6.13 -1.44
C LEU A 84 -0.45 -7.09 -2.63
N ALA A 85 -0.13 -6.56 -3.81
CA ALA A 85 0.17 -7.36 -4.99
C ALA A 85 1.41 -8.25 -4.78
N ASN A 86 2.43 -7.73 -4.08
CA ASN A 86 3.63 -8.50 -3.76
C ASN A 86 3.30 -9.69 -2.82
N ILE A 87 2.40 -9.52 -1.87
CA ILE A 87 1.92 -10.62 -1.03
C ILE A 87 1.35 -11.73 -1.90
N LEU A 88 0.40 -11.43 -2.80
CA LEU A 88 -0.24 -12.45 -3.63
C LEU A 88 0.70 -13.10 -4.64
N LYS A 89 1.58 -12.30 -5.26
CA LYS A 89 2.44 -12.79 -6.35
C LYS A 89 3.69 -13.51 -5.85
N HIS A 90 4.21 -13.10 -4.70
CA HIS A 90 5.58 -13.45 -4.34
C HIS A 90 5.75 -14.09 -2.96
N SER A 91 4.84 -13.84 -2.00
CA SER A 91 5.09 -14.26 -0.63
C SER A 91 4.71 -15.71 -0.34
N ALA A 92 3.71 -16.27 -1.02
CA ALA A 92 3.04 -17.53 -0.65
C ALA A 92 2.48 -17.48 0.79
N ALA A 93 2.09 -16.29 1.27
CA ALA A 93 1.52 -16.10 2.59
C ALA A 93 0.12 -16.68 2.70
N THR A 94 -0.25 -17.09 3.91
CA THR A 94 -1.61 -17.47 4.29
C THR A 94 -2.29 -16.37 5.10
N HIS A 95 -1.52 -15.41 5.62
CA HIS A 95 -1.99 -14.34 6.47
C HIS A 95 -1.28 -13.03 6.15
N ALA A 96 -2.04 -11.96 6.07
CA ALA A 96 -1.56 -10.59 5.93
C ALA A 96 -2.16 -9.73 7.02
N LYS A 97 -1.42 -8.72 7.48
CA LYS A 97 -1.90 -7.74 8.44
C LYS A 97 -1.59 -6.34 7.92
N ILE A 98 -2.61 -5.50 7.90
CA ILE A 98 -2.47 -4.10 7.57
C ILE A 98 -2.79 -3.28 8.82
N SER A 99 -1.84 -2.49 9.28
CA SER A 99 -2.05 -1.58 10.40
C SER A 99 -1.82 -0.14 9.97
N ILE A 100 -2.73 0.74 10.41
CA ILE A 100 -2.67 2.17 10.16
C ILE A 100 -2.61 2.86 11.52
N ALA A 101 -1.67 3.78 11.68
CA ALA A 101 -1.51 4.56 12.89
C ALA A 101 -1.20 6.02 12.55
N CYS A 102 -1.49 6.90 13.52
CA CYS A 102 -1.16 8.32 13.44
C CYS A 102 -0.42 8.70 14.71
N GLU A 103 0.91 8.70 14.66
CA GLU A 103 1.74 8.89 15.82
C GLU A 103 2.85 9.91 15.55
N HIS A 104 3.18 10.72 16.55
CA HIS A 104 4.27 11.71 16.48
C HIS A 104 4.21 12.65 15.27
N GLY A 105 3.00 12.96 14.78
CA GLY A 105 2.81 13.79 13.60
C GLY A 105 3.08 13.08 12.26
N ASN A 106 3.12 11.76 12.25
CA ASN A 106 3.24 10.94 11.06
C ASN A 106 2.01 10.06 10.87
N LEU A 107 1.64 9.82 9.62
CA LEU A 107 0.83 8.69 9.23
C LEU A 107 1.75 7.51 8.99
N GLU A 108 1.49 6.39 9.65
CA GLU A 108 2.20 5.13 9.43
C GLU A 108 1.23 4.07 8.90
N ILE A 109 1.60 3.42 7.81
CA ILE A 109 0.87 2.28 7.27
C ILE A 109 1.86 1.13 7.16
N CYS A 110 1.57 0.07 7.90
CA CYS A 110 2.38 -1.14 7.92
C CYS A 110 1.62 -2.29 7.24
N VAL A 111 2.26 -2.95 6.29
CA VAL A 111 1.77 -4.13 5.58
C VAL A 111 2.70 -5.28 5.88
N GLU A 112 2.18 -6.30 6.55
CA GLU A 112 2.93 -7.47 7.01
C GLU A 112 2.37 -8.74 6.36
N ASP A 113 3.23 -9.68 6.01
CA ASP A 113 2.86 -11.02 5.58
C ASP A 113 3.66 -12.09 6.32
N ASN A 114 3.08 -13.28 6.47
CA ASN A 114 3.73 -14.46 7.05
C ASN A 114 4.34 -15.40 5.98
N GLY A 115 4.67 -14.87 4.81
CA GLY A 115 5.13 -15.68 3.68
C GLY A 115 6.59 -16.10 3.78
N LYS A 116 7.14 -16.48 2.64
CA LYS A 116 8.52 -17.01 2.56
C LYS A 116 9.61 -15.97 2.81
N GLY A 117 9.29 -14.68 2.76
CA GLY A 117 10.27 -13.60 2.86
C GLY A 117 11.37 -13.67 1.80
N PHE A 118 12.33 -12.79 1.93
CA PHE A 118 13.55 -12.73 1.10
C PHE A 118 14.70 -12.11 1.91
N ASP A 119 15.93 -12.27 1.42
CA ASP A 119 17.08 -11.60 2.00
C ASP A 119 17.13 -10.15 1.50
N SER A 120 16.77 -9.20 2.37
CA SER A 120 16.75 -7.77 2.04
C SER A 120 18.13 -7.14 1.90
N GLU A 121 19.19 -7.80 2.36
CA GLU A 121 20.59 -7.34 2.25
C GLU A 121 21.32 -7.97 1.06
N ALA A 122 20.74 -8.97 0.39
CA ALA A 122 21.36 -9.61 -0.75
C ALA A 122 21.60 -8.62 -1.90
N PRO A 123 22.81 -8.60 -2.49
CA PRO A 123 23.07 -7.76 -3.64
C PRO A 123 22.14 -8.14 -4.79
N VAL A 124 21.57 -7.13 -5.45
CA VAL A 124 20.69 -7.32 -6.61
C VAL A 124 21.47 -8.03 -7.72
N THR A 125 21.35 -9.36 -7.78
CA THR A 125 21.94 -10.13 -8.87
C THR A 125 21.04 -10.02 -10.11
N ASN A 126 21.65 -9.82 -11.28
CA ASN A 126 20.98 -9.65 -12.59
C ASN A 126 20.22 -10.89 -13.08
N ASN A 127 19.68 -11.73 -12.21
CA ASN A 127 18.88 -12.88 -12.59
C ASN A 127 17.48 -12.41 -13.06
N PHE A 128 17.13 -12.76 -14.28
CA PHE A 128 15.92 -12.34 -15.01
C PHE A 128 14.59 -12.59 -14.28
N HIS A 129 14.54 -13.46 -13.28
CA HIS A 129 13.32 -13.76 -12.50
C HIS A 129 13.12 -12.88 -11.26
N SER A 130 14.08 -12.03 -10.90
CA SER A 130 14.00 -11.14 -9.73
C SER A 130 13.76 -9.67 -10.09
N ARG A 131 13.69 -9.32 -11.37
CA ARG A 131 13.53 -7.92 -11.80
C ARG A 131 12.18 -7.34 -11.41
N ASP A 132 11.08 -8.07 -11.60
CA ASP A 132 9.73 -7.54 -11.33
C ASP A 132 9.51 -7.20 -9.85
N SER A 133 9.99 -8.03 -8.92
CA SER A 133 9.86 -7.78 -7.49
C SER A 133 10.75 -6.63 -6.99
N HIS A 134 11.94 -6.46 -7.55
CA HIS A 134 12.83 -5.35 -7.20
C HIS A 134 12.34 -4.02 -7.78
N ASP A 135 11.74 -4.04 -8.96
CA ASP A 135 11.14 -2.85 -9.56
C ASP A 135 9.91 -2.39 -8.76
N GLY A 136 9.10 -3.30 -8.24
CA GLY A 136 7.98 -3.01 -7.35
C GLY A 136 8.42 -2.30 -6.06
N LEU A 137 9.41 -2.86 -5.35
CA LEU A 137 9.96 -2.26 -4.11
C LEU A 137 10.55 -0.86 -4.36
N ARG A 138 11.30 -0.73 -5.45
CA ARG A 138 11.89 0.55 -5.87
C ARG A 138 10.83 1.59 -6.21
N ASN A 139 9.77 1.17 -6.90
CA ASN A 139 8.65 2.04 -7.26
C ASN A 139 7.89 2.51 -6.02
N MET A 140 7.61 1.63 -5.05
CA MET A 140 6.98 2.01 -3.78
C MET A 140 7.83 3.02 -3.03
N THR A 141 9.14 2.76 -2.86
CA THR A 141 10.07 3.67 -2.19
C THR A 141 10.08 5.04 -2.88
N LYS A 142 10.21 5.06 -4.20
CA LYS A 142 10.20 6.31 -4.97
C LYS A 142 8.90 7.09 -4.78
N ARG A 143 7.74 6.44 -4.90
CA ARG A 143 6.43 7.09 -4.75
C ARG A 143 6.27 7.78 -3.40
N ILE A 144 6.64 7.09 -2.33
CA ILE A 144 6.53 7.63 -0.98
C ILE A 144 7.53 8.75 -0.74
N THR A 145 8.76 8.61 -1.25
CA THR A 145 9.77 9.68 -1.16
C THR A 145 9.36 10.93 -1.97
N ASP A 146 8.75 10.77 -3.14
CA ASP A 146 8.28 11.88 -3.98
C ASP A 146 7.23 12.77 -3.26
N VAL A 147 6.55 12.23 -2.24
CA VAL A 147 5.60 12.99 -1.40
C VAL A 147 6.14 13.33 0.00
N GLY A 148 7.45 13.18 0.18
CA GLY A 148 8.16 13.59 1.41
C GLY A 148 8.09 12.55 2.54
N GLY A 149 7.70 11.32 2.24
CA GLY A 149 7.65 10.21 3.19
C GLY A 149 8.86 9.28 3.10
N GLN A 150 8.79 8.19 3.83
CA GLN A 150 9.77 7.10 3.88
C GLN A 150 9.08 5.76 3.70
N CYS A 151 9.73 4.85 2.95
CA CYS A 151 9.33 3.46 2.82
C CYS A 151 10.44 2.58 3.41
N ILE A 152 10.08 1.77 4.39
CA ILE A 152 11.00 0.84 5.07
C ILE A 152 10.55 -0.57 4.72
N VAL A 153 11.49 -1.40 4.26
CA VAL A 153 11.24 -2.81 3.94
C VAL A 153 12.13 -3.67 4.82
N ALA A 154 11.50 -4.54 5.59
CA ALA A 154 12.17 -5.54 6.41
C ALA A 154 11.67 -6.93 5.99
N SER A 155 12.57 -7.82 5.57
CA SER A 155 12.21 -9.18 5.18
C SER A 155 13.28 -10.15 5.66
N THR A 156 12.82 -11.33 6.06
CA THR A 156 13.69 -12.42 6.48
C THR A 156 13.17 -13.72 5.87
N ILE A 157 14.05 -14.51 5.30
CA ILE A 157 13.69 -15.79 4.70
C ILE A 157 12.99 -16.68 5.72
N GLY A 158 11.79 -17.14 5.38
CA GLY A 158 10.94 -18.00 6.22
C GLY A 158 10.14 -17.28 7.31
N LEU A 159 10.28 -15.95 7.46
CA LEU A 159 9.54 -15.16 8.45
C LEU A 159 8.56 -14.14 7.84
N GLY A 160 8.59 -13.99 6.51
CA GLY A 160 7.71 -13.05 5.79
C GLY A 160 8.34 -11.69 5.55
N THR A 161 7.50 -10.73 5.20
CA THR A 161 7.92 -9.36 4.86
C THR A 161 7.07 -8.34 5.59
N THR A 162 7.69 -7.25 6.02
CA THR A 162 7.05 -6.07 6.58
C THR A 162 7.45 -4.86 5.75
N ILE A 163 6.46 -4.13 5.24
CA ILE A 163 6.65 -2.86 4.52
C ILE A 163 5.95 -1.76 5.32
N THR A 164 6.71 -0.75 5.71
CA THR A 164 6.19 0.40 6.47
C THR A 164 6.32 1.67 5.64
N PHE A 165 5.20 2.34 5.41
CA PHE A 165 5.13 3.66 4.81
C PHE A 165 4.94 4.69 5.90
N ILE A 166 5.82 5.69 5.96
CA ILE A 166 5.78 6.78 6.94
C ILE A 166 5.64 8.09 6.18
N LEU A 167 4.57 8.83 6.45
CA LEU A 167 4.28 10.12 5.84
C LEU A 167 4.17 11.20 6.91
N PRO A 168 5.05 12.22 6.91
CA PRO A 168 4.92 13.34 7.81
C PRO A 168 3.63 14.12 7.52
N LEU A 169 2.80 14.27 8.54
CA LEU A 169 1.62 15.11 8.51
C LEU A 169 2.07 16.54 8.84
N LYS A 170 2.30 17.35 7.79
CA LYS A 170 2.70 18.75 7.99
C LYS A 170 1.58 19.46 8.71
N THR A 171 1.84 19.97 9.89
CA THR A 171 0.94 20.89 10.58
C THR A 171 0.69 22.07 9.63
N ALA A 172 -0.59 22.34 9.29
CA ALA A 172 -0.92 23.54 8.55
C ALA A 172 -0.49 24.73 9.42
N THR A 173 0.68 25.29 9.15
CA THR A 173 1.09 26.56 9.73
C THR A 173 0.12 27.58 9.15
N LYS A 174 -0.85 28.06 9.95
CA LYS A 174 -1.57 29.27 9.64
C LYS A 174 -0.51 30.36 9.57
N GLU A 175 -0.14 30.78 8.38
CA GLU A 175 0.44 32.12 8.22
C GLU A 175 -0.62 33.08 8.74
N ILE A 176 -0.38 33.63 9.93
CA ILE A 176 -1.10 34.77 10.44
C ILE A 176 -0.42 35.94 9.74
N ASP A 177 -0.97 36.35 8.60
CA ASP A 177 -0.69 37.67 8.04
C ASP A 177 -1.13 38.69 9.09
N VAL A 178 -0.14 39.39 9.64
CA VAL A 178 -0.30 40.57 10.51
C VAL A 178 -0.24 41.83 9.64
#